data_5e03bdce3f513168b0f98dc65a1c3c3a
#
_entry.id   5e03bdce3f513168b0f98dc65a1c3c3a
#
_cell.length_a   1.000
_cell.length_b   1.000
_cell.length_c   1.000
_cell.angle_alpha   90.00
_cell.angle_beta   90.00
_cell.angle_gamma   90.00
#
_symmetry.space_group_name_H-M   'P 1'
#
loop_
_entity.id
_entity.type
_entity.pdbx_description
1 polymer ?
#
loop_
_entity_poly.entity_id
_entity_poly.type
_entity_poly.pdbx_seq_one_letter_code
_entity_poly.pdbx_strand_id
1 'polypeptide(L)'
;MSSQILLTSASDADETHDKFSRDYTIHNASGAGYKLLCVIHGLADAYVLSKNTTYKWDTCGPHAILLAQGGGVISYKSLCELAHRDFSILNKFVDIQIVYGRDDKPENFDIKNWCNSEGIVAYGSHESLQRIVNTLKDSYS
;
A
#
# COMPACT_ATOMS: atom_id res chain seq x y z
N MET A 1 23.50 -5.97 -6.86
CA MET A 1 22.04 -5.78 -6.85
C MET A 1 21.63 -4.95 -5.66
N SER A 2 20.95 -3.86 -5.93
CA SER A 2 20.37 -3.10 -4.82
C SER A 2 19.26 -3.94 -4.19
N SER A 3 19.34 -4.16 -2.89
CA SER A 3 18.27 -4.84 -2.17
C SER A 3 17.04 -3.92 -2.18
N GLN A 4 15.89 -4.50 -2.48
CA GLN A 4 14.65 -3.75 -2.46
C GLN A 4 14.13 -3.69 -1.03
N ILE A 5 13.70 -2.51 -0.62
CA ILE A 5 13.27 -2.26 0.74
C ILE A 5 11.75 -2.08 0.78
N LEU A 6 11.14 -2.81 1.71
CA LEU A 6 9.72 -2.71 1.97
C LEU A 6 9.52 -2.30 3.42
N LEU A 7 8.69 -1.29 3.64
CA LEU A 7 8.38 -0.80 4.98
C LEU A 7 7.06 -1.36 5.47
N THR A 8 6.97 -1.57 6.78
CA THR A 8 5.75 -2.00 7.44
C THR A 8 5.70 -1.46 8.87
N SER A 9 4.58 -1.68 9.54
CA SER A 9 4.44 -1.37 10.97
C SER A 9 4.79 -2.60 11.80
N ALA A 10 5.26 -2.38 13.02
CA ALA A 10 5.62 -3.47 13.93
C ALA A 10 4.45 -4.44 14.16
N SER A 11 3.23 -3.92 14.22
CA SER A 11 2.03 -4.73 14.44
C SER A 11 1.71 -5.65 13.26
N ASP A 12 2.31 -5.43 12.10
CA ASP A 12 2.05 -6.16 10.87
C ASP A 12 3.28 -6.90 10.35
N ALA A 13 4.37 -6.89 11.12
CA ALA A 13 5.66 -7.37 10.66
C ALA A 13 5.65 -8.86 10.29
N ASP A 14 4.99 -9.69 11.09
CA ASP A 14 5.00 -11.14 10.85
C ASP A 14 4.31 -11.50 9.53
N GLU A 15 3.13 -10.94 9.28
CA GLU A 15 2.39 -11.22 8.04
C GLU A 15 3.15 -10.72 6.82
N THR A 16 3.68 -9.50 6.91
CA THR A 16 4.45 -8.90 5.82
C THR A 16 5.72 -9.71 5.57
N HIS A 17 6.39 -10.15 6.64
CA HIS A 17 7.60 -10.94 6.52
C HIS A 17 7.33 -12.26 5.80
N ASP A 18 6.25 -12.95 6.17
CA ASP A 18 5.90 -14.23 5.56
C ASP A 18 5.67 -14.10 4.04
N LYS A 19 5.06 -13.02 3.62
CA LYS A 19 4.70 -12.84 2.21
C LYS A 19 5.83 -12.25 1.35
N PHE A 20 6.68 -11.40 1.93
CA PHE A 20 7.59 -10.56 1.15
C PHE A 20 9.08 -10.78 1.44
N SER A 21 9.44 -11.51 2.49
CA SER A 21 10.84 -11.59 2.91
C SER A 21 11.78 -12.24 1.89
N ARG A 22 11.24 -13.03 0.97
CA ARG A 22 12.05 -13.66 -0.07
C ARG A 22 12.63 -12.63 -1.04
N ASP A 23 11.84 -11.63 -1.39
CA ASP A 23 12.20 -10.66 -2.43
C ASP A 23 12.57 -9.28 -1.89
N TYR A 24 12.30 -9.02 -0.60
CA TYR A 24 12.50 -7.70 0.00
C TYR A 24 13.22 -7.77 1.32
N THR A 25 14.00 -6.73 1.61
CA THR A 25 14.46 -6.46 2.96
C THR A 25 13.36 -5.66 3.66
N ILE A 26 12.85 -6.17 4.77
CA ILE A 26 11.70 -5.58 5.44
C ILE A 26 12.15 -4.82 6.68
N HIS A 27 11.72 -3.56 6.78
CA HIS A 27 12.02 -2.70 7.92
C HIS A 27 10.74 -2.20 8.56
N ASN A 28 10.71 -2.17 9.88
CA ASN A 28 9.62 -1.58 10.64
C ASN A 28 9.96 -0.13 10.95
N ALA A 29 8.96 0.74 10.93
CA ALA A 29 9.12 2.12 11.37
C ALA A 29 7.80 2.59 11.95
N SER A 30 7.88 3.54 12.88
CA SER A 30 6.71 4.17 13.47
C SER A 30 6.24 5.32 12.58
N GLY A 31 4.93 5.50 12.52
CA GLY A 31 4.33 6.63 11.81
C GLY A 31 4.08 6.34 10.34
N ALA A 32 2.82 6.42 9.95
CA ALA A 32 2.43 6.24 8.55
C ALA A 32 3.01 7.35 7.67
N GLY A 33 2.98 8.59 8.15
CA GLY A 33 3.52 9.73 7.39
C GLY A 33 4.99 9.58 7.06
N TYR A 34 5.78 9.11 8.04
CA TYR A 34 7.21 8.89 7.83
C TYR A 34 7.44 7.80 6.77
N LYS A 35 6.73 6.69 6.86
CA LYS A 35 6.89 5.60 5.91
C LYS A 35 6.46 6.00 4.48
N LEU A 36 5.37 6.76 4.37
CA LEU A 36 4.92 7.29 3.09
C LEU A 36 5.96 8.24 2.50
N LEU A 37 6.56 9.09 3.33
CA LEU A 37 7.61 10.00 2.90
C LEU A 37 8.83 9.24 2.38
N CYS A 38 9.20 8.14 3.03
CA CYS A 38 10.30 7.30 2.57
C CYS A 38 10.04 6.72 1.17
N VAL A 39 8.80 6.34 0.89
CA VAL A 39 8.43 5.85 -0.45
C VAL A 39 8.51 6.99 -1.46
N ILE A 40 8.00 8.17 -1.12
CA ILE A 40 8.05 9.36 -1.98
C ILE A 40 9.48 9.70 -2.37
N HIS A 41 10.41 9.63 -1.43
CA HIS A 41 11.81 9.97 -1.65
C HIS A 41 12.64 8.83 -2.27
N GLY A 42 12.05 7.68 -2.48
CA GLY A 42 12.77 6.55 -3.06
C GLY A 42 13.69 5.83 -2.09
N LEU A 43 13.58 6.10 -0.78
CA LEU A 43 14.35 5.41 0.24
C LEU A 43 13.83 4.00 0.48
N ALA A 44 12.57 3.75 0.12
CA ALA A 44 11.96 2.44 0.14
C ALA A 44 11.14 2.25 -1.14
N ASP A 45 11.00 1.02 -1.57
CA ASP A 45 10.22 0.70 -2.77
C ASP A 45 8.73 0.75 -2.51
N ALA A 46 8.32 0.37 -1.31
CA ALA A 46 6.90 0.34 -0.95
C ALA A 46 6.70 0.34 0.56
N TYR A 47 5.49 0.69 0.97
CA TYR A 47 5.00 0.56 2.33
C TYR A 47 3.74 -0.29 2.29
N VAL A 48 3.75 -1.42 3.00
CA VAL A 48 2.65 -2.37 3.04
C VAL A 48 2.09 -2.43 4.46
N LEU A 49 0.78 -2.30 4.57
CA LEU A 49 0.07 -2.43 5.84
C LEU A 49 -1.22 -3.21 5.59
N SER A 50 -1.32 -4.41 6.16
CA SER A 50 -2.50 -5.25 5.99
C SER A 50 -3.65 -4.87 6.92
N LYS A 51 -3.36 -4.06 7.95
CA LYS A 51 -4.32 -3.71 9.00
C LYS A 51 -4.96 -2.36 8.77
N ASN A 52 -6.07 -2.13 9.49
CA ASN A 52 -6.91 -0.95 9.35
C ASN A 52 -6.49 0.19 10.30
N THR A 53 -5.19 0.45 10.39
CA THR A 53 -4.66 1.42 11.37
C THR A 53 -4.36 2.79 10.79
N THR A 54 -4.62 3.01 9.50
CA THR A 54 -4.48 4.34 8.89
C THR A 54 -5.83 4.89 8.47
N TYR A 55 -5.88 6.20 8.34
CA TYR A 55 -7.08 6.92 7.95
C TYR A 55 -6.86 7.72 6.69
N LYS A 56 -7.94 8.15 6.04
CA LYS A 56 -7.87 8.89 4.77
C LYS A 56 -7.00 10.15 4.90
N TRP A 57 -7.02 10.80 6.05
CA TRP A 57 -6.19 12.00 6.27
C TRP A 57 -4.70 11.69 6.38
N ASP A 58 -4.33 10.45 6.73
CA ASP A 58 -2.92 10.05 6.74
C ASP A 58 -2.36 9.85 5.33
N THR A 59 -3.20 9.42 4.39
CA THR A 59 -2.78 9.00 3.06
C THR A 59 -3.06 10.02 1.97
N CYS A 60 -4.01 10.93 2.16
CA CYS A 60 -4.50 11.81 1.12
C CYS A 60 -3.40 12.67 0.47
N GLY A 61 -2.60 13.38 1.29
CA GLY A 61 -1.51 14.21 0.78
C GLY A 61 -0.41 13.40 0.11
N PRO A 62 0.16 12.39 0.81
CA PRO A 62 1.18 11.54 0.20
C PRO A 62 0.69 10.82 -1.05
N HIS A 63 -0.57 10.39 -1.10
CA HIS A 63 -1.14 9.72 -2.27
C HIS A 63 -1.10 10.63 -3.51
N ALA A 64 -1.47 11.90 -3.34
CA ALA A 64 -1.43 12.86 -4.44
C ALA A 64 0.00 13.03 -4.98
N ILE A 65 0.99 13.07 -4.10
CA ILE A 65 2.38 13.20 -4.49
C ILE A 65 2.85 11.94 -5.23
N LEU A 66 2.52 10.77 -4.69
CA LEU A 66 2.89 9.50 -5.32
C LEU A 66 2.26 9.35 -6.70
N LEU A 67 0.99 9.71 -6.86
CA LEU A 67 0.34 9.69 -8.18
C LEU A 67 1.06 10.57 -9.18
N ALA A 68 1.50 11.76 -8.75
CA ALA A 68 2.23 12.68 -9.61
C ALA A 68 3.60 12.12 -10.04
N GLN A 69 4.17 11.21 -9.25
CA GLN A 69 5.45 10.57 -9.54
C GLN A 69 5.33 9.25 -10.33
N GLY A 70 4.10 8.82 -10.59
CA GLY A 70 3.85 7.54 -11.25
C GLY A 70 3.63 6.37 -10.31
N GLY A 71 3.53 6.65 -9.00
CA GLY A 71 3.19 5.66 -7.99
C GLY A 71 1.71 5.76 -7.58
N GLY A 72 1.40 5.35 -6.36
CA GLY A 72 0.05 5.44 -5.84
C GLY A 72 -0.10 4.79 -4.47
N VAL A 73 -1.34 4.76 -3.98
CA VAL A 73 -1.72 4.05 -2.75
C VAL A 73 -2.99 3.27 -3.05
N ILE A 74 -2.90 1.95 -2.92
CA ILE A 74 -3.99 1.05 -3.26
C ILE A 74 -4.43 0.22 -2.05
N SER A 75 -5.61 -0.39 -2.15
CA SER A 75 -6.13 -1.28 -1.13
C SER A 75 -5.30 -2.56 -1.09
N TYR A 76 -4.76 -2.89 0.10
CA TYR A 76 -4.02 -4.13 0.30
C TYR A 76 -4.88 -5.37 0.01
N LYS A 77 -6.10 -5.39 0.53
CA LYS A 77 -7.02 -6.51 0.33
C LYS A 77 -7.32 -6.72 -1.15
N SER A 78 -7.65 -5.65 -1.85
CA SER A 78 -7.95 -5.73 -3.28
C SER A 78 -6.74 -6.19 -4.09
N LEU A 79 -5.54 -5.72 -3.73
CA LEU A 79 -4.32 -6.16 -4.40
C LEU A 79 -4.09 -7.66 -4.23
N CYS A 80 -4.26 -8.17 -3.02
CA CYS A 80 -4.10 -9.61 -2.75
C CYS A 80 -5.11 -10.43 -3.52
N GLU A 81 -6.36 -9.99 -3.59
CA GLU A 81 -7.40 -10.67 -4.35
C GLU A 81 -7.07 -10.71 -5.86
N LEU A 82 -6.61 -9.59 -6.41
CA LEU A 82 -6.24 -9.53 -7.81
C LEU A 82 -5.01 -10.38 -8.12
N ALA A 83 -4.01 -10.35 -7.26
CA ALA A 83 -2.80 -11.16 -7.43
C ALA A 83 -3.12 -12.66 -7.41
N HIS A 84 -4.07 -13.05 -6.57
CA HIS A 84 -4.49 -14.45 -6.46
C HIS A 84 -5.21 -14.94 -7.72
N ARG A 85 -5.91 -14.07 -8.44
CA ARG A 85 -6.71 -14.43 -9.59
C ARG A 85 -5.94 -14.59 -10.89
N ASP A 86 -4.68 -14.20 -10.89
CA ASP A 86 -3.80 -14.28 -12.08
C ASP A 86 -4.25 -13.44 -13.27
N PHE A 87 -3.84 -12.28 -13.33
CA PHE A 87 -4.15 -11.49 -14.47
C PHE A 87 -3.18 -10.49 -14.94
N SER A 88 -3.40 -9.98 -16.15
CA SER A 88 -2.99 -8.69 -16.63
C SER A 88 -3.67 -7.60 -15.76
N ILE A 89 -3.24 -7.54 -14.53
CA ILE A 89 -3.81 -6.71 -13.48
C ILE A 89 -3.55 -5.24 -13.73
N LEU A 90 -2.58 -4.93 -14.59
CA LEU A 90 -2.09 -3.58 -14.83
C LEU A 90 -3.18 -2.56 -15.14
N ASN A 91 -4.25 -3.01 -15.79
CA ASN A 91 -5.36 -2.13 -16.14
C ASN A 91 -6.34 -1.89 -14.99
N LYS A 92 -6.21 -2.65 -13.89
CA LYS A 92 -7.16 -2.56 -12.78
C LYS A 92 -6.63 -1.80 -11.56
N PHE A 93 -5.36 -1.39 -11.58
CA PHE A 93 -4.78 -0.66 -10.46
C PHE A 93 -5.43 0.70 -10.24
N VAL A 94 -5.99 1.31 -11.29
CA VAL A 94 -6.73 2.55 -11.17
C VAL A 94 -7.97 2.34 -10.31
N ASP A 95 -8.62 1.21 -10.48
CA ASP A 95 -9.88 0.90 -9.80
C ASP A 95 -9.70 0.61 -8.31
N ILE A 96 -8.51 0.22 -7.88
CA ILE A 96 -8.24 -0.11 -6.48
C ILE A 96 -7.43 0.96 -5.74
N GLN A 97 -7.18 2.12 -6.37
CA GLN A 97 -6.61 3.27 -5.67
C GLN A 97 -7.54 3.69 -4.54
N ILE A 98 -6.94 4.12 -3.41
CA ILE A 98 -7.73 4.65 -2.31
C ILE A 98 -8.49 5.89 -2.79
N VAL A 99 -9.77 5.95 -2.48
CA VAL A 99 -10.65 7.04 -2.91
C VAL A 99 -10.92 7.98 -1.73
N TYR A 100 -10.90 9.27 -2.02
CA TYR A 100 -11.17 10.32 -1.04
C TYR A 100 -12.43 11.08 -1.48
N GLY A 101 -13.01 11.79 -0.55
CA GLY A 101 -14.21 12.54 -0.85
C GLY A 101 -15.46 11.68 -0.67
N ARG A 102 -16.24 12.04 0.32
CA ARG A 102 -17.50 11.39 0.60
C ARG A 102 -18.57 12.46 0.69
N ASP A 103 -19.76 12.11 0.21
CA ASP A 103 -20.91 13.01 0.28
C ASP A 103 -21.62 12.91 1.63
N ASP A 104 -20.90 12.48 2.68
CA ASP A 104 -21.46 12.34 4.01
C ASP A 104 -21.82 13.71 4.58
N LYS A 105 -23.06 13.84 5.02
CA LYS A 105 -23.49 15.05 5.71
C LYS A 105 -22.83 15.10 7.08
N PRO A 106 -22.52 16.31 7.61
CA PRO A 106 -21.87 16.42 8.92
C PRO A 106 -22.59 15.69 10.05
N GLU A 107 -23.91 15.61 10.00
CA GLU A 107 -24.71 14.92 11.01
C GLU A 107 -24.54 13.40 10.96
N ASN A 108 -24.03 12.86 9.85
CA ASN A 108 -23.81 11.43 9.67
C ASN A 108 -22.34 11.05 9.77
N PHE A 109 -21.50 11.93 10.33
CA PHE A 109 -20.09 11.69 10.44
C PHE A 109 -19.79 10.50 11.35
N ASP A 110 -19.08 9.50 10.82
CA ASP A 110 -18.56 8.39 11.58
C ASP A 110 -17.08 8.24 11.19
N ILE A 111 -16.20 8.34 12.18
CA ILE A 111 -14.76 8.27 11.96
C ILE A 111 -14.34 6.96 11.28
N LYS A 112 -15.08 5.89 11.52
CA LYS A 112 -14.81 4.58 10.90
C LYS A 112 -14.87 4.62 9.37
N ASN A 113 -15.71 5.52 8.82
CA ASN A 113 -15.84 5.68 7.38
C ASN A 113 -14.61 6.31 6.74
N TRP A 114 -13.74 6.91 7.54
CA TRP A 114 -12.50 7.53 7.09
C TRP A 114 -11.29 6.63 7.27
N CYS A 115 -11.49 5.43 7.81
CA CYS A 115 -10.45 4.43 7.97
C CYS A 115 -10.13 3.77 6.64
N ASN A 116 -8.84 3.47 6.40
CA ASN A 116 -8.42 2.63 5.30
C ASN A 116 -8.58 1.17 5.73
N SER A 117 -9.84 0.71 5.77
CA SER A 117 -10.25 -0.54 6.41
C SER A 117 -9.67 -1.80 5.76
N GLU A 118 -9.27 -1.71 4.49
CA GLU A 118 -8.71 -2.84 3.75
C GLU A 118 -7.18 -2.86 3.74
N GLY A 119 -6.55 -2.02 4.55
CA GLY A 119 -5.10 -1.84 4.53
C GLY A 119 -4.66 -1.02 3.32
N ILE A 120 -3.37 -0.78 3.23
CA ILE A 120 -2.82 0.01 2.14
C ILE A 120 -1.53 -0.59 1.60
N VAL A 121 -1.26 -0.32 0.32
CA VAL A 121 0.05 -0.52 -0.29
C VAL A 121 0.40 0.78 -1.00
N ALA A 122 1.43 1.46 -0.50
CA ALA A 122 1.98 2.66 -1.14
C ALA A 122 3.21 2.25 -1.93
N TYR A 123 3.30 2.71 -3.17
CA TYR A 123 4.40 2.32 -4.07
C TYR A 123 4.87 3.54 -4.85
N GLY A 124 6.18 3.57 -5.13
CA GLY A 124 6.81 4.74 -5.74
C GLY A 124 6.73 4.80 -7.25
N SER A 125 6.53 3.65 -7.92
CA SER A 125 6.50 3.57 -9.37
C SER A 125 5.72 2.36 -9.83
N HIS A 126 5.37 2.35 -11.11
CA HIS A 126 4.70 1.21 -11.72
C HIS A 126 5.54 -0.07 -11.63
N GLU A 127 6.86 0.06 -11.78
CA GLU A 127 7.78 -1.06 -11.66
C GLU A 127 7.77 -1.64 -10.25
N SER A 128 7.76 -0.78 -9.23
CA SER A 128 7.67 -1.22 -7.84
C SER A 128 6.39 -2.01 -7.60
N LEU A 129 5.27 -1.55 -8.14
CA LEU A 129 3.99 -2.26 -8.01
C LEU A 129 4.05 -3.62 -8.70
N GLN A 130 4.63 -3.69 -9.90
CA GLN A 130 4.75 -4.95 -10.62
C GLN A 130 5.56 -5.98 -9.83
N ARG A 131 6.62 -5.54 -9.17
CA ARG A 131 7.44 -6.44 -8.33
C ARG A 131 6.64 -6.96 -7.14
N ILE A 132 5.82 -6.11 -6.51
CA ILE A 132 4.94 -6.53 -5.41
C ILE A 132 3.95 -7.59 -5.90
N VAL A 133 3.33 -7.37 -7.04
CA VAL A 133 2.39 -8.32 -7.64
C VAL A 133 3.06 -9.65 -7.90
N ASN A 134 4.26 -9.64 -8.47
CA ASN A 134 5.00 -10.86 -8.75
C ASN A 134 5.31 -11.65 -7.48
N THR A 135 5.73 -10.96 -6.43
CA THR A 135 6.00 -11.60 -5.14
C THR A 135 4.74 -12.23 -4.55
N LEU A 136 3.62 -11.54 -4.62
CA LEU A 136 2.34 -12.07 -4.13
C LEU A 136 1.87 -13.28 -4.93
N LYS A 137 2.02 -13.26 -6.24
CA LYS A 137 1.68 -14.41 -7.09
C LYS A 137 2.50 -15.63 -6.72
N ASP A 138 3.79 -15.45 -6.50
CA ASP A 138 4.69 -16.55 -6.14
C ASP A 138 4.33 -17.14 -4.78
N SER A 139 3.82 -16.34 -3.86
CA SER A 139 3.46 -16.81 -2.52
C SER A 139 2.18 -17.64 -2.52
N TYR A 140 1.38 -17.59 -3.59
CA TYR A 140 0.16 -18.38 -3.74
C TYR A 140 0.34 -19.64 -4.60
N SER A 141 1.52 -19.83 -5.15
CA SER A 141 1.80 -20.99 -6.00
C SER A 141 2.29 -22.19 -5.20
#